data_a72ebc845cdeb8c7ba3c1c3cc0fd0b60
#
_entry.id   a72ebc845cdeb8c7ba3c1c3cc0fd0b60
#
_cell.length_a   1.000
_cell.length_b   1.000
_cell.length_c   1.000
_cell.angle_alpha   90.00
_cell.angle_beta   90.00
_cell.angle_gamma   90.00
#
_symmetry.space_group_name_H-M   'P 1'
#
loop_
_entity.id
_entity.type
_entity.pdbx_description
1 polymer ?
#
loop_
_entity_poly.entity_id
_entity_poly.type
_entity_poly.pdbx_seq_one_letter_code
_entity_poly.pdbx_strand_id
1 'polypeptide(L)'
;MISLQRHSNLRIWSLGDLHYTLAQALQCHELTALALCMRHGNHLDIEKARAWLRPSLGSLLSQLRLCDSGSDVLSHLQSLPRGSKVALYGDYDVDGVASALLASEFASAMGWHARYYLPHRLKDGYGLNADVIKAIARMGFDLLIVTDCGTKNDVEIKQALDMGLKVVVFDHHYADNVGHGGCIINPHLGGDEEAKSLSATAVLWCWLWQSGLISKDWLADRLEIVVLSVIGDSMPLGVLNRALVKEGLKKLERSKRPGLRYLFDKLSITCPIDENQLAMKLNPCLNSAGRISLAEIALQALEASTYSRVAAQKLVALNYQRKKLSAALYDQATLRLRTGRCRFVLDSVHWPLGLLSSVASRLCYEYNRPIVLAAPQGKDIRASLRVPDGLNAVRILETVSPYLKSWGGHKGAAGFSVDVDRWSGVKDKLEESLTEICTTDMKDQLENAILLEPGSWDINLWNDFRELAPFGEDNEMPYFFASHKDGDVIKPLRGEGNYRILTPRGELLIFGFNEMSKYKDKIKGWLYRPFMDSFNGKLKISVKVEKVVI
;
A
#
# COMPACT_ATOMS: atom_id res chain seq x y z
N MET A 1 -15.61 -11.54 0.81
CA MET A 1 -16.96 -11.91 0.29
C MET A 1 -17.16 -11.26 -1.07
N ILE A 2 -17.86 -11.92 -1.98
CA ILE A 2 -18.24 -11.30 -3.25
C ILE A 2 -19.41 -10.37 -2.98
N SER A 3 -19.31 -9.13 -3.47
CA SER A 3 -20.36 -8.13 -3.34
C SER A 3 -21.40 -8.24 -4.47
N LEU A 4 -22.60 -7.74 -4.18
CA LEU A 4 -23.66 -7.57 -5.19
C LEU A 4 -23.53 -6.19 -5.83
N GLN A 5 -23.74 -6.11 -7.14
CA GLN A 5 -23.79 -4.88 -7.92
C GLN A 5 -25.14 -4.76 -8.61
N ARG A 6 -25.83 -3.61 -8.47
CA ARG A 6 -27.05 -3.36 -9.23
C ARG A 6 -26.71 -3.05 -10.69
N HIS A 7 -27.41 -3.67 -11.62
CA HIS A 7 -27.19 -3.43 -13.05
C HIS A 7 -27.45 -1.95 -13.43
N SER A 8 -28.37 -1.27 -12.76
CA SER A 8 -28.64 0.15 -12.98
C SER A 8 -27.47 1.07 -12.64
N ASN A 9 -26.53 0.61 -11.83
CA ASN A 9 -25.34 1.35 -11.40
C ASN A 9 -24.05 0.81 -12.04
N LEU A 10 -24.19 0.23 -13.24
CA LEU A 10 -23.07 -0.31 -14.01
C LEU A 10 -23.00 0.38 -15.37
N ARG A 11 -21.86 0.97 -15.69
CA ARG A 11 -21.54 1.48 -17.03
C ARG A 11 -20.66 0.48 -17.76
N ILE A 12 -21.18 -0.06 -18.87
CA ILE A 12 -20.47 -1.06 -19.67
C ILE A 12 -19.84 -0.36 -20.88
N TRP A 13 -18.54 -0.56 -21.04
CA TRP A 13 -17.74 -0.06 -22.15
C TRP A 13 -17.50 -1.20 -23.16
N SER A 14 -17.60 -0.90 -24.45
CA SER A 14 -17.35 -1.84 -25.54
C SER A 14 -16.39 -1.24 -26.56
N LEU A 15 -15.73 -2.11 -27.33
CA LEU A 15 -14.86 -1.70 -28.42
C LEU A 15 -15.65 -0.94 -29.50
N GLY A 16 -14.99 0.04 -30.12
CA GLY A 16 -15.51 0.83 -31.23
C GLY A 16 -14.37 1.49 -32.01
N ASP A 17 -14.67 2.16 -33.12
CA ASP A 17 -13.68 2.70 -34.08
C ASP A 17 -12.61 3.59 -33.42
N LEU A 18 -12.98 4.40 -32.42
CA LEU A 18 -12.05 5.22 -31.67
C LEU A 18 -10.94 4.37 -31.04
N HIS A 19 -11.28 3.25 -30.44
CA HIS A 19 -10.34 2.39 -29.72
C HIS A 19 -9.39 1.67 -30.67
N TYR A 20 -9.87 1.25 -31.84
CA TYR A 20 -9.03 0.67 -32.91
C TYR A 20 -8.03 1.71 -33.45
N THR A 21 -8.49 2.94 -33.71
CA THR A 21 -7.63 4.04 -34.18
C THR A 21 -6.55 4.38 -33.14
N LEU A 22 -6.94 4.48 -31.85
CA LEU A 22 -6.03 4.77 -30.75
C LEU A 22 -5.04 3.62 -30.55
N ALA A 23 -5.48 2.38 -30.65
CA ALA A 23 -4.61 1.20 -30.52
C ALA A 23 -3.52 1.19 -31.59
N GLN A 24 -3.85 1.52 -32.84
CA GLN A 24 -2.87 1.65 -33.93
C GLN A 24 -1.87 2.77 -33.64
N ALA A 25 -2.34 3.96 -33.22
CA ALA A 25 -1.48 5.10 -32.91
C ALA A 25 -0.54 4.83 -31.73
N LEU A 26 -0.99 4.07 -30.75
CA LEU A 26 -0.20 3.69 -29.56
C LEU A 26 0.59 2.39 -29.74
N GLN A 27 0.35 1.62 -30.81
CA GLN A 27 0.90 0.29 -31.03
C GLN A 27 0.64 -0.64 -29.82
N CYS A 28 -0.62 -0.72 -29.41
CA CYS A 28 -1.09 -1.57 -28.31
C CYS A 28 -2.36 -2.32 -28.71
N HIS A 29 -2.83 -3.26 -27.89
CA HIS A 29 -4.08 -3.97 -28.12
C HIS A 29 -5.29 -3.05 -27.92
N GLU A 30 -6.40 -3.31 -28.62
CA GLU A 30 -7.63 -2.49 -28.58
C GLU A 30 -8.24 -2.41 -27.19
N LEU A 31 -8.17 -3.49 -26.40
CA LEU A 31 -8.61 -3.48 -24.99
C LEU A 31 -7.76 -2.57 -24.11
N THR A 32 -6.48 -2.46 -24.42
CA THR A 32 -5.57 -1.52 -23.73
C THR A 32 -5.98 -0.08 -24.04
N ALA A 33 -6.27 0.23 -25.30
CA ALA A 33 -6.77 1.54 -25.73
C ALA A 33 -8.14 1.87 -25.10
N LEU A 34 -9.06 0.90 -25.07
CA LEU A 34 -10.36 1.07 -24.42
C LEU A 34 -10.22 1.35 -22.91
N ALA A 35 -9.37 0.60 -22.22
CA ALA A 35 -9.11 0.82 -20.78
C ALA A 35 -8.50 2.20 -20.51
N LEU A 36 -7.64 2.71 -21.38
CA LEU A 36 -7.11 4.08 -21.31
C LEU A 36 -8.22 5.12 -21.48
N CYS A 37 -9.10 4.94 -22.47
CA CYS A 37 -10.25 5.83 -22.68
C CYS A 37 -11.21 5.80 -21.48
N MET A 38 -11.45 4.63 -20.90
CA MET A 38 -12.31 4.48 -19.73
C MET A 38 -11.74 5.27 -18.52
N ARG A 39 -10.41 5.33 -18.39
CA ARG A 39 -9.72 5.99 -17.28
C ARG A 39 -9.54 7.49 -17.49
N HIS A 40 -9.13 7.91 -18.68
CA HIS A 40 -8.70 9.27 -18.97
C HIS A 40 -9.67 10.05 -19.88
N GLY A 41 -10.75 9.40 -20.31
CA GLY A 41 -11.73 9.96 -21.26
C GLY A 41 -11.37 9.73 -22.72
N ASN A 42 -12.38 9.95 -23.59
CA ASN A 42 -12.27 9.66 -25.03
C ASN A 42 -11.41 10.69 -25.81
N HIS A 43 -11.05 11.82 -25.19
CA HIS A 43 -10.21 12.85 -25.79
C HIS A 43 -8.75 12.76 -25.31
N LEU A 44 -8.26 11.56 -25.10
CA LEU A 44 -6.93 11.28 -24.61
C LEU A 44 -5.87 11.75 -25.63
N ASP A 45 -4.94 12.58 -25.16
CA ASP A 45 -3.74 12.98 -25.90
C ASP A 45 -2.83 11.77 -26.14
N ILE A 46 -2.48 11.51 -27.41
CA ILE A 46 -1.70 10.31 -27.82
C ILE A 46 -0.31 10.31 -27.18
N GLU A 47 0.36 11.46 -27.10
CA GLU A 47 1.70 11.54 -26.51
C GLU A 47 1.66 11.30 -25.00
N LYS A 48 0.67 11.83 -24.31
CA LYS A 48 0.44 11.56 -22.89
C LYS A 48 0.09 10.10 -22.65
N ALA A 49 -0.74 9.50 -23.49
CA ALA A 49 -1.10 8.09 -23.42
C ALA A 49 0.13 7.19 -23.64
N ARG A 50 0.99 7.53 -24.61
CA ARG A 50 2.24 6.81 -24.89
C ARG A 50 3.21 6.90 -23.72
N ALA A 51 3.40 8.10 -23.16
CA ALA A 51 4.23 8.34 -21.99
C ALA A 51 3.71 7.56 -20.75
N TRP A 52 2.39 7.48 -20.62
CA TRP A 52 1.76 6.72 -19.54
C TRP A 52 1.95 5.21 -19.69
N LEU A 53 1.78 4.64 -20.90
CA LEU A 53 1.99 3.21 -21.17
C LEU A 53 3.47 2.80 -21.03
N ARG A 54 4.36 3.60 -21.61
CA ARG A 54 5.80 3.31 -21.72
C ARG A 54 6.62 4.48 -21.15
N PRO A 55 6.53 4.74 -19.84
CA PRO A 55 7.20 5.88 -19.23
C PRO A 55 8.73 5.70 -19.28
N SER A 56 9.44 6.79 -19.60
CA SER A 56 10.90 6.85 -19.53
C SER A 56 11.33 7.43 -18.18
N LEU A 57 11.85 6.58 -17.29
CA LEU A 57 12.25 7.00 -15.94
C LEU A 57 13.29 8.13 -15.98
N GLY A 58 14.30 8.04 -16.86
CA GLY A 58 15.33 9.08 -16.98
C GLY A 58 14.77 10.45 -17.41
N SER A 59 13.81 10.48 -18.35
CA SER A 59 13.15 11.70 -18.78
C SER A 59 12.30 12.32 -17.68
N LEU A 60 11.55 11.49 -16.95
CA LEU A 60 10.72 11.95 -15.83
C LEU A 60 11.57 12.56 -14.72
N LEU A 61 12.65 11.90 -14.33
CA LEU A 61 13.54 12.36 -13.27
C LEU A 61 14.27 13.66 -13.60
N SER A 62 14.59 13.91 -14.89
CA SER A 62 15.25 15.14 -15.31
C SER A 62 14.35 16.38 -15.24
N GLN A 63 13.03 16.20 -15.21
CA GLN A 63 12.04 17.26 -15.13
C GLN A 63 11.40 17.40 -13.75
N LEU A 64 11.62 16.41 -12.87
CA LEU A 64 11.00 16.33 -11.56
C LEU A 64 11.53 17.40 -10.61
N ARG A 65 10.63 18.17 -9.98
CA ARG A 65 10.93 19.04 -8.85
C ARG A 65 10.42 18.39 -7.57
N LEU A 66 11.36 17.99 -6.69
CA LEU A 66 11.02 17.33 -5.43
C LEU A 66 10.58 18.29 -4.34
N CYS A 67 11.29 19.41 -4.17
CA CYS A 67 11.04 20.45 -3.17
C CYS A 67 11.93 21.65 -3.43
N ASP A 68 11.77 22.71 -2.63
CA ASP A 68 12.56 23.95 -2.75
C ASP A 68 13.91 23.89 -2.00
N SER A 69 14.05 23.06 -0.95
CA SER A 69 15.22 23.00 -0.04
C SER A 69 16.34 22.00 -0.43
N GLY A 70 16.32 21.50 -1.64
CA GLY A 70 17.27 20.46 -2.07
C GLY A 70 18.75 20.84 -2.06
N SER A 71 19.09 22.12 -2.30
CA SER A 71 20.46 22.66 -2.29
C SER A 71 21.10 22.66 -0.90
N ASP A 72 20.31 22.95 0.14
CA ASP A 72 20.80 23.03 1.51
C ASP A 72 21.16 21.63 2.04
N VAL A 73 20.30 20.63 1.75
CA VAL A 73 20.58 19.22 2.05
C VAL A 73 21.86 18.76 1.34
N LEU A 74 22.01 19.10 0.06
CA LEU A 74 23.21 18.75 -0.70
C LEU A 74 24.48 19.32 -0.05
N SER A 75 24.47 20.60 0.31
CA SER A 75 25.59 21.26 0.95
C SER A 75 25.95 20.63 2.30
N HIS A 76 24.96 20.26 3.09
CA HIS A 76 25.16 19.57 4.37
C HIS A 76 25.82 18.20 4.18
N LEU A 77 25.34 17.39 3.24
CA LEU A 77 25.88 16.05 3.01
C LEU A 77 27.27 16.09 2.38
N GLN A 78 27.54 17.03 1.45
CA GLN A 78 28.88 17.22 0.86
C GLN A 78 29.91 17.68 1.88
N SER A 79 29.52 18.41 2.92
CA SER A 79 30.43 18.88 3.97
C SER A 79 30.91 17.80 4.93
N LEU A 80 30.31 16.61 4.90
CA LEU A 80 30.64 15.52 5.81
C LEU A 80 31.88 14.76 5.35
N PRO A 81 32.95 14.68 6.15
CA PRO A 81 34.13 13.90 5.80
C PRO A 81 33.86 12.38 5.83
N ARG A 82 34.70 11.62 5.12
CA ARG A 82 34.71 10.17 5.26
C ARG A 82 34.99 9.78 6.72
N GLY A 83 34.35 8.74 7.19
CA GLY A 83 34.43 8.32 8.60
C GLY A 83 33.46 9.01 9.55
N SER A 84 32.66 9.98 9.08
CA SER A 84 31.61 10.60 9.89
C SER A 84 30.64 9.56 10.44
N LYS A 85 30.14 9.82 11.65
CA LYS A 85 29.14 8.96 12.32
C LYS A 85 27.73 9.47 11.98
N VAL A 86 26.92 8.63 11.37
CA VAL A 86 25.56 8.98 10.93
C VAL A 86 24.54 8.11 11.67
N ALA A 87 23.60 8.75 12.34
CA ALA A 87 22.41 8.08 12.86
C ALA A 87 21.32 8.09 11.79
N LEU A 88 20.64 6.97 11.60
CA LEU A 88 19.51 6.81 10.70
C LEU A 88 18.27 6.51 11.53
N TYR A 89 17.21 7.27 11.32
CA TYR A 89 15.93 7.06 11.99
C TYR A 89 14.85 6.83 10.92
N GLY A 90 14.24 5.64 10.88
CA GLY A 90 13.14 5.31 9.96
C GLY A 90 11.85 5.04 10.72
N ASP A 91 10.79 4.64 9.98
CA ASP A 91 9.56 4.11 10.60
C ASP A 91 9.59 2.56 10.63
N TYR A 92 8.58 1.96 11.22
CA TYR A 92 8.48 0.50 11.49
C TYR A 92 7.82 -0.29 10.36
N ASP A 93 7.29 0.32 9.32
CA ASP A 93 6.68 -0.36 8.17
C ASP A 93 7.65 -0.54 6.99
N VAL A 94 7.13 -1.03 5.85
CA VAL A 94 8.00 -1.34 4.70
C VAL A 94 8.66 -0.08 4.14
N ASP A 95 7.99 1.08 4.12
CA ASP A 95 8.62 2.29 3.60
C ASP A 95 9.71 2.81 4.55
N GLY A 96 9.43 2.87 5.86
CA GLY A 96 10.44 3.24 6.84
C GLY A 96 11.63 2.28 6.87
N VAL A 97 11.39 0.98 6.74
CA VAL A 97 12.45 -0.05 6.64
C VAL A 97 13.27 0.11 5.37
N ALA A 98 12.62 0.29 4.23
CA ALA A 98 13.27 0.40 2.91
C ALA A 98 14.07 1.70 2.79
N SER A 99 13.53 2.81 3.27
CA SER A 99 14.21 4.12 3.26
C SER A 99 15.41 4.14 4.20
N ALA A 100 15.29 3.56 5.40
CA ALA A 100 16.42 3.41 6.33
C ALA A 100 17.52 2.50 5.74
N LEU A 101 17.15 1.41 5.04
CA LEU A 101 18.11 0.55 4.35
C LEU A 101 18.82 1.30 3.22
N LEU A 102 18.08 2.03 2.38
CA LEU A 102 18.66 2.84 1.30
C LEU A 102 19.61 3.90 1.84
N ALA A 103 19.22 4.59 2.92
CA ALA A 103 20.08 5.57 3.60
C ALA A 103 21.34 4.93 4.20
N SER A 104 21.24 3.71 4.76
CA SER A 104 22.37 2.96 5.29
C SER A 104 23.36 2.55 4.20
N GLU A 105 22.87 2.06 3.07
CA GLU A 105 23.71 1.71 1.93
C GLU A 105 24.35 2.96 1.29
N PHE A 106 23.61 4.08 1.22
CA PHE A 106 24.15 5.36 0.78
C PHE A 106 25.26 5.86 1.71
N ALA A 107 25.02 5.87 3.03
CA ALA A 107 26.04 6.26 4.00
C ALA A 107 27.32 5.41 3.88
N SER A 108 27.17 4.10 3.71
CA SER A 108 28.29 3.20 3.47
C SER A 108 29.06 3.54 2.18
N ALA A 109 28.36 3.87 1.08
CA ALA A 109 28.98 4.27 -0.17
C ALA A 109 29.75 5.59 -0.06
N MET A 110 29.29 6.52 0.78
CA MET A 110 29.98 7.77 1.12
C MET A 110 31.17 7.55 2.07
N GLY A 111 31.34 6.34 2.62
CA GLY A 111 32.38 6.01 3.58
C GLY A 111 32.07 6.51 4.98
N TRP A 112 30.82 6.67 5.35
CA TRP A 112 30.34 7.04 6.68
C TRP A 112 30.02 5.80 7.52
N HIS A 113 30.06 5.94 8.85
CA HIS A 113 29.70 4.91 9.80
C HIS A 113 28.25 5.11 10.25
N ALA A 114 27.32 4.39 9.62
CA ALA A 114 25.90 4.51 9.90
C ALA A 114 25.44 3.52 10.99
N ARG A 115 24.50 3.97 11.82
CA ARG A 115 23.68 3.13 12.70
C ARG A 115 22.23 3.51 12.54
N TYR A 116 21.35 2.52 12.33
CA TYR A 116 19.92 2.75 12.20
C TYR A 116 19.18 2.49 13.52
N TYR A 117 18.10 3.19 13.69
CA TYR A 117 17.09 3.01 14.73
C TYR A 117 15.71 3.00 14.05
N LEU A 118 14.92 1.95 14.31
CA LEU A 118 13.54 1.86 13.87
C LEU A 118 12.65 1.80 15.11
N PRO A 119 11.64 2.68 15.24
CA PRO A 119 10.83 2.76 16.45
C PRO A 119 9.98 1.49 16.65
N HIS A 120 9.78 1.13 17.89
CA HIS A 120 8.86 0.06 18.24
C HIS A 120 7.43 0.61 18.24
N ARG A 121 6.60 0.17 17.29
CA ARG A 121 5.24 0.66 17.06
C ARG A 121 4.40 0.89 18.33
N LEU A 122 4.52 0.02 19.32
CA LEU A 122 3.71 0.07 20.54
C LEU A 122 4.36 0.86 21.69
N LYS A 123 5.68 1.01 21.71
CA LYS A 123 6.41 1.70 22.79
C LYS A 123 6.70 3.15 22.42
N ASP A 124 7.25 3.35 21.22
CA ASP A 124 7.74 4.65 20.77
C ASP A 124 6.67 5.43 20.02
N GLY A 125 5.69 4.74 19.43
CA GLY A 125 4.65 5.35 18.61
C GLY A 125 5.10 5.60 17.18
N TYR A 126 4.47 6.57 16.52
CA TYR A 126 4.83 7.07 15.21
C TYR A 126 5.59 8.39 15.34
N GLY A 127 6.55 8.63 14.44
CA GLY A 127 7.37 9.84 14.41
C GLY A 127 8.59 9.78 15.31
N LEU A 128 9.25 10.91 15.48
CA LEU A 128 10.47 11.01 16.30
C LEU A 128 10.15 10.93 17.78
N ASN A 129 10.95 10.15 18.50
CA ASN A 129 10.88 10.04 19.95
C ASN A 129 11.94 10.94 20.59
N ALA A 130 11.53 11.90 21.44
CA ALA A 130 12.39 12.88 22.05
C ALA A 130 13.53 12.27 22.90
N ASP A 131 13.29 11.15 23.59
CA ASP A 131 14.32 10.50 24.42
C ASP A 131 15.34 9.76 23.56
N VAL A 132 14.89 9.17 22.43
CA VAL A 132 15.79 8.56 21.44
C VAL A 132 16.67 9.62 20.78
N ILE A 133 16.11 10.78 20.41
CA ILE A 133 16.88 11.91 19.85
C ILE A 133 17.95 12.39 20.83
N LYS A 134 17.61 12.55 22.11
CA LYS A 134 18.59 12.89 23.16
C LYS A 134 19.71 11.84 23.28
N ALA A 135 19.36 10.56 23.18
CA ALA A 135 20.34 9.48 23.25
C ALA A 135 21.28 9.53 22.04
N ILE A 136 20.75 9.70 20.82
CA ILE A 136 21.52 9.84 19.58
C ILE A 136 22.49 11.02 19.67
N ALA A 137 22.01 12.21 20.08
CA ALA A 137 22.86 13.39 20.22
C ALA A 137 24.01 13.18 21.23
N ARG A 138 23.74 12.51 22.34
CA ARG A 138 24.77 12.19 23.36
C ARG A 138 25.81 11.15 22.91
N MET A 139 25.48 10.33 21.91
CA MET A 139 26.41 9.33 21.36
C MET A 139 27.45 9.92 20.41
N GLY A 140 27.40 11.23 20.14
CA GLY A 140 28.37 11.94 19.31
C GLY A 140 28.30 11.55 17.84
N PHE A 141 27.08 11.46 17.30
CA PHE A 141 26.85 11.41 15.85
C PHE A 141 27.00 12.81 15.24
N ASP A 142 27.53 12.86 14.01
CA ASP A 142 27.72 14.09 13.25
C ASP A 142 26.44 14.52 12.52
N LEU A 143 25.63 13.55 12.14
CA LEU A 143 24.40 13.74 11.35
C LEU A 143 23.32 12.76 11.81
N LEU A 144 22.08 13.23 11.83
CA LEU A 144 20.87 12.42 11.87
C LEU A 144 20.16 12.50 10.53
N ILE A 145 19.98 11.38 9.85
CA ILE A 145 19.11 11.25 8.68
C ILE A 145 17.81 10.61 9.16
N VAL A 146 16.72 11.32 8.97
CA VAL A 146 15.36 10.84 9.28
C VAL A 146 14.67 10.47 7.97
N THR A 147 14.02 9.33 7.93
CA THR A 147 13.30 8.86 6.74
C THR A 147 11.89 8.39 7.12
N ASP A 148 10.91 8.68 6.26
CA ASP A 148 9.51 8.27 6.39
C ASP A 148 8.80 8.81 7.64
N CYS A 149 9.32 9.85 8.21
CA CYS A 149 8.73 10.67 9.27
C CYS A 149 9.56 11.94 9.44
N GLY A 150 9.17 12.79 10.37
CA GLY A 150 9.98 13.95 10.77
C GLY A 150 9.40 15.29 10.31
N THR A 151 8.71 15.38 9.21
CA THR A 151 8.18 16.67 8.72
C THR A 151 7.32 17.41 9.75
N LYS A 152 6.59 16.69 10.59
CA LYS A 152 5.71 17.26 11.65
C LYS A 152 6.33 17.19 13.05
N ASN A 153 7.60 16.87 13.16
CA ASN A 153 8.29 16.70 14.46
C ASN A 153 9.15 17.92 14.82
N ASP A 154 8.57 19.11 14.76
CA ASP A 154 9.27 20.39 14.99
C ASP A 154 10.02 20.42 16.34
N VAL A 155 9.41 19.90 17.40
CA VAL A 155 9.97 19.92 18.76
C VAL A 155 11.20 19.04 18.84
N GLU A 156 11.12 17.81 18.36
CA GLU A 156 12.20 16.82 18.41
C GLU A 156 13.36 17.23 17.50
N ILE A 157 13.09 17.77 16.31
CA ILE A 157 14.14 18.24 15.40
C ILE A 157 14.84 19.47 15.97
N LYS A 158 14.09 20.44 16.47
CA LYS A 158 14.69 21.59 17.14
C LYS A 158 15.57 21.15 18.32
N GLN A 159 15.11 20.20 19.12
CA GLN A 159 15.91 19.64 20.21
C GLN A 159 17.22 19.00 19.72
N ALA A 160 17.19 18.26 18.60
CA ALA A 160 18.41 17.69 17.99
C ALA A 160 19.39 18.80 17.56
N LEU A 161 18.89 19.83 16.87
CA LEU A 161 19.69 20.99 16.42
C LEU A 161 20.28 21.77 17.60
N ASP A 162 19.50 22.03 18.66
CA ASP A 162 19.95 22.72 19.89
C ASP A 162 21.07 21.92 20.63
N MET A 163 21.10 20.58 20.42
CA MET A 163 22.16 19.72 20.94
C MET A 163 23.38 19.60 19.98
N GLY A 164 23.40 20.36 18.89
CA GLY A 164 24.50 20.41 17.93
C GLY A 164 24.49 19.29 16.88
N LEU A 165 23.45 18.48 16.82
CA LEU A 165 23.29 17.41 15.83
C LEU A 165 22.74 18.00 14.52
N LYS A 166 23.42 17.81 13.40
CA LYS A 166 22.86 18.13 12.08
C LYS A 166 21.71 17.18 11.78
N VAL A 167 20.63 17.69 11.18
CA VAL A 167 19.43 16.88 10.85
C VAL A 167 19.07 17.08 9.39
N VAL A 168 18.84 15.95 8.69
CA VAL A 168 18.26 15.91 7.34
C VAL A 168 17.07 14.97 7.36
N VAL A 169 15.95 15.40 6.75
CA VAL A 169 14.71 14.64 6.71
C VAL A 169 14.36 14.32 5.26
N PHE A 170 14.02 13.07 4.98
CA PHE A 170 13.41 12.61 3.73
C PHE A 170 12.05 12.01 4.05
N ASP A 171 10.98 12.72 3.73
CA ASP A 171 9.62 12.37 4.12
C ASP A 171 8.65 12.65 2.98
N HIS A 172 7.45 12.07 3.04
CA HIS A 172 6.38 12.23 2.06
C HIS A 172 5.03 12.55 2.69
N HIS A 173 4.96 12.58 4.01
CA HIS A 173 3.71 12.86 4.71
C HIS A 173 3.26 14.29 4.47
N TYR A 174 1.93 14.44 4.31
CA TYR A 174 1.32 15.75 4.06
C TYR A 174 1.72 16.78 5.13
N ALA A 175 2.20 17.93 4.67
CA ALA A 175 2.52 19.09 5.49
C ALA A 175 2.30 20.38 4.69
N ASP A 176 1.75 21.42 5.33
CA ASP A 176 1.56 22.73 4.72
C ASP A 176 2.79 23.62 4.91
N ASN A 177 3.47 23.47 6.03
CA ASN A 177 4.70 24.19 6.37
C ASN A 177 5.49 23.41 7.41
N VAL A 178 6.70 23.86 7.69
CA VAL A 178 7.57 23.33 8.74
C VAL A 178 8.10 24.49 9.59
N GLY A 179 8.10 24.30 10.91
CA GLY A 179 8.48 25.31 11.89
C GLY A 179 9.93 25.21 12.38
N HIS A 180 10.69 24.19 11.97
CA HIS A 180 12.06 23.93 12.44
C HIS A 180 13.11 24.30 11.37
N GLY A 181 14.33 24.59 11.84
CA GLY A 181 15.47 24.94 10.97
C GLY A 181 16.20 23.75 10.34
N GLY A 182 15.61 22.53 10.30
CA GLY A 182 16.20 21.35 9.69
C GLY A 182 16.11 21.35 8.16
N CYS A 183 17.02 20.64 7.50
CA CYS A 183 16.99 20.44 6.06
C CYS A 183 16.01 19.32 5.73
N ILE A 184 14.92 19.63 5.00
CA ILE A 184 13.84 18.70 4.68
C ILE A 184 13.67 18.57 3.18
N ILE A 185 13.61 17.33 2.72
CA ILE A 185 13.15 16.94 1.41
C ILE A 185 11.79 16.28 1.58
N ASN A 186 10.74 17.04 1.28
CA ASN A 186 9.37 16.56 1.25
C ASN A 186 8.63 17.22 0.08
N PRO A 187 8.07 16.45 -0.85
CA PRO A 187 7.40 17.00 -2.04
C PRO A 187 6.19 17.89 -1.76
N HIS A 188 5.56 17.77 -0.60
CA HIS A 188 4.48 18.71 -0.21
C HIS A 188 4.99 20.13 0.03
N LEU A 189 6.30 20.34 0.16
CA LEU A 189 6.95 21.63 0.36
C LEU A 189 7.52 22.17 -0.96
N GLY A 190 6.67 22.42 -1.95
CA GLY A 190 7.03 23.02 -3.23
C GLY A 190 7.33 22.06 -4.38
N GLY A 191 7.13 20.75 -4.20
CA GLY A 191 7.30 19.76 -5.26
C GLY A 191 6.15 19.69 -6.27
N ASP A 192 6.39 19.00 -7.38
CA ASP A 192 5.39 18.71 -8.41
C ASP A 192 4.32 17.72 -7.90
N GLU A 193 3.16 17.66 -8.54
CA GLU A 193 2.08 16.71 -8.18
C GLU A 193 2.54 15.24 -8.29
N GLU A 194 3.34 14.89 -9.30
CA GLU A 194 3.93 13.54 -9.42
C GLU A 194 4.88 13.24 -8.25
N ALA A 195 5.63 14.23 -7.77
CA ALA A 195 6.52 14.07 -6.63
C ALA A 195 5.75 13.83 -5.32
N LYS A 196 4.60 14.48 -5.12
CA LYS A 196 3.75 14.30 -3.93
C LYS A 196 3.19 12.89 -3.78
N SER A 197 3.21 12.11 -4.85
CA SER A 197 2.78 10.71 -4.86
C SER A 197 3.91 9.72 -4.53
N LEU A 198 5.14 10.19 -4.26
CA LEU A 198 6.28 9.33 -3.95
C LEU A 198 6.22 8.86 -2.49
N SER A 199 6.65 7.63 -2.22
CA SER A 199 6.98 7.15 -0.88
C SER A 199 8.29 7.75 -0.37
N ALA A 200 8.59 7.71 0.91
CA ALA A 200 9.82 8.29 1.46
C ALA A 200 11.08 7.65 0.87
N THR A 201 11.07 6.33 0.64
CA THR A 201 12.18 5.64 -0.07
C THR A 201 12.35 6.19 -1.49
N ALA A 202 11.26 6.42 -2.22
CA ALA A 202 11.31 6.96 -3.58
C ALA A 202 11.75 8.43 -3.57
N VAL A 203 11.34 9.24 -2.60
CA VAL A 203 11.82 10.61 -2.40
C VAL A 203 13.34 10.63 -2.20
N LEU A 204 13.87 9.83 -1.28
CA LEU A 204 15.31 9.71 -1.05
C LEU A 204 16.04 9.26 -2.32
N TRP A 205 15.54 8.24 -3.01
CA TRP A 205 16.14 7.71 -4.23
C TRP A 205 16.17 8.75 -5.37
N CYS A 206 15.05 9.45 -5.62
CA CYS A 206 14.94 10.50 -6.64
C CYS A 206 15.86 11.68 -6.31
N TRP A 207 15.92 12.08 -5.04
CA TRP A 207 16.83 13.15 -4.61
C TRP A 207 18.31 12.75 -4.82
N LEU A 208 18.70 11.53 -4.46
CA LEU A 208 20.05 11.01 -4.71
C LEU A 208 20.37 10.99 -6.21
N TRP A 209 19.39 10.67 -7.06
CA TRP A 209 19.57 10.68 -8.52
C TRP A 209 19.84 12.11 -9.04
N GLN A 210 19.14 13.12 -8.51
CA GLN A 210 19.32 14.53 -8.89
C GLN A 210 20.59 15.16 -8.28
N SER A 211 20.97 14.76 -7.07
CA SER A 211 22.11 15.32 -6.36
C SER A 211 23.46 15.00 -7.01
N GLY A 212 23.56 13.90 -7.76
CA GLY A 212 24.81 13.42 -8.35
C GLY A 212 25.86 12.92 -7.34
N LEU A 213 25.50 12.79 -6.06
CA LEU A 213 26.40 12.30 -5.00
C LEU A 213 26.82 10.84 -5.21
N ILE A 214 26.01 10.07 -5.91
CA ILE A 214 26.23 8.66 -6.16
C ILE A 214 25.97 8.32 -7.63
N SER A 215 26.61 7.28 -8.16
CA SER A 215 26.44 6.90 -9.57
C SER A 215 25.04 6.39 -9.89
N LYS A 216 24.58 6.63 -11.13
CA LYS A 216 23.28 6.16 -11.61
C LYS A 216 23.18 4.63 -11.63
N ASP A 217 24.28 3.91 -11.86
CA ASP A 217 24.31 2.45 -11.81
C ASP A 217 24.06 1.93 -10.40
N TRP A 218 24.68 2.57 -9.40
CA TRP A 218 24.41 2.25 -7.99
C TRP A 218 22.94 2.43 -7.64
N LEU A 219 22.33 3.54 -8.09
CA LEU A 219 20.90 3.82 -7.88
C LEU A 219 20.00 2.84 -8.62
N ALA A 220 20.36 2.49 -9.88
CA ALA A 220 19.58 1.54 -10.67
C ALA A 220 19.47 0.17 -9.97
N ASP A 221 20.54 -0.28 -9.31
CA ASP A 221 20.49 -1.54 -8.55
C ASP A 221 19.60 -1.47 -7.30
N ARG A 222 19.37 -0.28 -6.74
CA ARG A 222 18.51 -0.06 -5.56
C ARG A 222 17.03 0.15 -5.88
N LEU A 223 16.66 0.17 -7.15
CA LEU A 223 15.24 0.15 -7.54
C LEU A 223 14.50 -1.08 -6.99
N GLU A 224 15.22 -2.19 -6.72
CA GLU A 224 14.65 -3.34 -6.02
C GLU A 224 14.13 -3.01 -4.59
N ILE A 225 14.71 -1.99 -3.92
CA ILE A 225 14.26 -1.52 -2.61
C ILE A 225 13.09 -0.54 -2.78
N VAL A 226 13.20 0.38 -3.74
CA VAL A 226 12.17 1.40 -4.02
C VAL A 226 10.83 0.76 -4.36
N VAL A 227 10.81 -0.29 -5.17
CA VAL A 227 9.55 -0.96 -5.55
C VAL A 227 8.82 -1.58 -4.36
N LEU A 228 9.56 -2.07 -3.34
CA LEU A 228 8.94 -2.61 -2.11
C LEU A 228 8.17 -1.54 -1.37
N SER A 229 8.73 -0.35 -1.27
CA SER A 229 8.15 0.79 -0.59
C SER A 229 6.93 1.33 -1.35
N VAL A 230 7.05 1.65 -2.64
CA VAL A 230 5.94 2.20 -3.45
C VAL A 230 4.69 1.30 -3.39
N ILE A 231 4.89 -0.02 -3.51
CA ILE A 231 3.78 -0.99 -3.40
C ILE A 231 3.37 -1.23 -1.94
N GLY A 232 4.32 -1.15 -0.99
CA GLY A 232 4.09 -1.40 0.44
C GLY A 232 3.21 -0.36 1.10
N ASP A 233 3.41 0.89 0.73
CA ASP A 233 2.66 2.04 1.22
C ASP A 233 1.46 2.40 0.34
N SER A 234 1.16 1.57 -0.65
CA SER A 234 0.02 1.75 -1.58
C SER A 234 0.03 3.12 -2.25
N MET A 235 1.20 3.58 -2.71
CA MET A 235 1.33 4.88 -3.35
C MET A 235 0.58 4.94 -4.68
N PRO A 236 -0.03 6.09 -5.02
CA PRO A 236 -0.71 6.29 -6.31
C PRO A 236 0.19 5.95 -7.49
N LEU A 237 -0.29 5.12 -8.41
CA LEU A 237 0.49 4.67 -9.57
C LEU A 237 0.36 5.62 -10.77
N GLY A 238 0.69 6.91 -10.55
CA GLY A 238 0.92 7.90 -11.59
C GLY A 238 2.11 7.55 -12.49
N VAL A 239 2.45 8.40 -13.44
CA VAL A 239 3.46 8.08 -14.48
C VAL A 239 4.82 7.78 -13.86
N LEU A 240 5.26 8.55 -12.86
CA LEU A 240 6.55 8.36 -12.21
C LEU A 240 6.60 7.07 -11.38
N ASN A 241 5.63 6.84 -10.50
CA ASN A 241 5.59 5.62 -9.70
C ASN A 241 5.46 4.37 -10.57
N ARG A 242 4.72 4.44 -11.68
CA ARG A 242 4.67 3.35 -12.66
C ARG A 242 6.04 3.05 -13.26
N ALA A 243 6.81 4.10 -13.62
CA ALA A 243 8.17 3.92 -14.13
C ALA A 243 9.09 3.28 -13.08
N LEU A 244 9.06 3.77 -11.84
CA LEU A 244 9.82 3.22 -10.72
C LEU A 244 9.47 1.75 -10.46
N VAL A 245 8.17 1.41 -10.45
CA VAL A 245 7.71 0.04 -10.20
C VAL A 245 8.09 -0.88 -11.38
N LYS A 246 7.88 -0.46 -12.64
CA LYS A 246 8.26 -1.28 -13.81
C LYS A 246 9.75 -1.63 -13.80
N GLU A 247 10.62 -0.65 -13.56
CA GLU A 247 12.08 -0.90 -13.50
C GLU A 247 12.47 -1.63 -12.22
N GLY A 248 11.85 -1.30 -11.09
CA GLY A 248 12.10 -1.94 -9.81
C GLY A 248 11.75 -3.43 -9.80
N LEU A 249 10.64 -3.83 -10.41
CA LEU A 249 10.25 -5.25 -10.53
C LEU A 249 11.29 -6.04 -11.33
N LYS A 250 11.80 -5.50 -12.45
CA LYS A 250 12.87 -6.12 -13.23
C LYS A 250 14.16 -6.32 -12.42
N LYS A 251 14.51 -5.34 -11.57
CA LYS A 251 15.67 -5.44 -10.69
C LYS A 251 15.44 -6.44 -9.57
N LEU A 252 14.25 -6.45 -8.99
CA LEU A 252 13.86 -7.37 -7.92
C LEU A 252 13.91 -8.84 -8.37
N GLU A 253 13.48 -9.16 -9.59
CA GLU A 253 13.60 -10.50 -10.18
C GLU A 253 15.04 -11.01 -10.21
N ARG A 254 15.99 -10.09 -10.42
CA ARG A 254 17.43 -10.36 -10.52
C ARG A 254 18.18 -10.11 -9.22
N SER A 255 17.47 -9.83 -8.13
CA SER A 255 18.06 -9.53 -6.83
C SER A 255 19.02 -10.61 -6.38
N LYS A 256 20.18 -10.19 -5.90
CA LYS A 256 21.22 -11.06 -5.32
C LYS A 256 21.20 -11.05 -3.78
N ARG A 257 20.23 -10.35 -3.15
CA ARG A 257 20.11 -10.29 -1.69
C ARG A 257 19.70 -11.65 -1.13
N PRO A 258 20.54 -12.27 -0.28
CA PRO A 258 20.26 -13.65 0.18
C PRO A 258 18.94 -13.80 0.93
N GLY A 259 18.55 -12.77 1.70
CA GLY A 259 17.28 -12.78 2.42
C GLY A 259 16.07 -12.67 1.50
N LEU A 260 16.10 -11.79 0.48
CA LEU A 260 15.03 -11.70 -0.53
C LEU A 260 14.86 -13.02 -1.30
N ARG A 261 15.96 -13.63 -1.74
CA ARG A 261 15.90 -14.94 -2.44
C ARG A 261 15.28 -16.02 -1.57
N TYR A 262 15.60 -16.03 -0.27
CA TYR A 262 14.96 -16.93 0.68
C TYR A 262 13.48 -16.66 0.85
N LEU A 263 13.07 -15.37 0.95
CA LEU A 263 11.66 -14.99 1.05
C LEU A 263 10.88 -15.39 -0.21
N PHE A 264 11.44 -15.21 -1.41
CA PHE A 264 10.77 -15.62 -2.66
C PHE A 264 10.47 -17.12 -2.67
N ASP A 265 11.45 -17.95 -2.28
CA ASP A 265 11.23 -19.41 -2.14
C ASP A 265 10.11 -19.72 -1.14
N LYS A 266 10.19 -19.18 0.08
CA LYS A 266 9.25 -19.49 1.17
C LYS A 266 7.84 -18.94 0.98
N LEU A 267 7.70 -17.85 0.23
CA LEU A 267 6.42 -17.22 -0.06
C LEU A 267 5.83 -17.64 -1.41
N SER A 268 6.50 -18.54 -2.13
CA SER A 268 6.12 -18.97 -3.47
C SER A 268 5.92 -17.78 -4.40
N ILE A 269 6.92 -16.88 -4.42
CA ILE A 269 7.01 -15.78 -5.37
C ILE A 269 7.78 -16.29 -6.57
N THR A 270 7.16 -16.24 -7.75
CA THR A 270 7.69 -16.81 -9.00
C THR A 270 7.79 -15.75 -10.07
N CYS A 271 8.79 -15.87 -10.95
CA CYS A 271 8.92 -15.00 -12.11
C CYS A 271 7.88 -15.31 -13.20
N PRO A 272 7.37 -14.30 -13.88
CA PRO A 272 7.64 -12.87 -13.65
C PRO A 272 7.05 -12.39 -12.33
N ILE A 273 7.81 -11.56 -11.59
CA ILE A 273 7.32 -10.94 -10.35
C ILE A 273 6.44 -9.75 -10.73
N ASP A 274 5.26 -9.68 -10.11
CA ASP A 274 4.33 -8.59 -10.30
C ASP A 274 3.99 -7.83 -8.99
N GLU A 275 3.33 -6.71 -9.14
CA GLU A 275 2.89 -5.85 -8.04
C GLU A 275 1.97 -6.59 -7.05
N ASN A 276 1.16 -7.52 -7.54
CA ASN A 276 0.23 -8.29 -6.70
C ASN A 276 0.99 -9.28 -5.80
N GLN A 277 2.04 -9.93 -6.30
CA GLN A 277 2.89 -10.80 -5.48
C GLN A 277 3.58 -10.01 -4.36
N LEU A 278 3.99 -8.76 -4.63
CA LEU A 278 4.54 -7.89 -3.59
C LEU A 278 3.47 -7.51 -2.58
N ALA A 279 2.34 -6.97 -3.03
CA ALA A 279 1.26 -6.49 -2.17
C ALA A 279 0.66 -7.60 -1.29
N MET A 280 0.50 -8.83 -1.83
CA MET A 280 -0.19 -9.91 -1.14
C MET A 280 0.72 -10.88 -0.39
N LYS A 281 2.01 -10.97 -0.77
CA LYS A 281 2.92 -11.96 -0.18
C LYS A 281 4.13 -11.34 0.50
N LEU A 282 4.94 -10.53 -0.21
CA LEU A 282 6.21 -10.05 0.29
C LEU A 282 6.04 -8.93 1.33
N ASN A 283 5.33 -7.85 0.99
CA ASN A 283 5.15 -6.70 1.88
C ASN A 283 4.41 -7.03 3.18
N PRO A 284 3.35 -7.88 3.19
CA PRO A 284 2.77 -8.35 4.43
C PRO A 284 3.72 -9.18 5.29
N CYS A 285 4.69 -9.89 4.68
CA CYS A 285 5.72 -10.61 5.41
C CYS A 285 6.72 -9.64 6.05
N LEU A 286 7.22 -8.65 5.30
CA LEU A 286 8.11 -7.61 5.81
C LEU A 286 7.44 -6.82 6.94
N ASN A 287 6.21 -6.35 6.74
CA ASN A 287 5.41 -5.63 7.73
C ASN A 287 5.09 -6.46 8.99
N SER A 288 5.24 -7.79 8.96
CA SER A 288 4.95 -8.62 10.13
C SER A 288 5.87 -8.31 11.31
N ALA A 289 7.12 -7.95 11.05
CA ALA A 289 8.09 -7.57 12.07
C ALA A 289 7.61 -6.34 12.87
N GLY A 290 7.34 -5.22 12.22
CA GLY A 290 6.87 -3.99 12.88
C GLY A 290 5.49 -4.12 13.56
N ARG A 291 4.68 -5.14 13.19
CA ARG A 291 3.36 -5.36 13.80
C ARG A 291 3.40 -6.18 15.09
N ILE A 292 4.30 -7.16 15.21
CA ILE A 292 4.32 -8.11 16.34
C ILE A 292 5.71 -8.34 16.94
N SER A 293 6.75 -7.66 16.44
CA SER A 293 8.13 -7.76 16.88
C SER A 293 8.88 -6.47 16.60
N LEU A 294 10.16 -6.55 16.25
CA LEU A 294 11.07 -5.45 15.95
C LEU A 294 11.22 -5.27 14.43
N ALA A 295 11.01 -4.07 13.92
CA ALA A 295 11.09 -3.74 12.50
C ALA A 295 12.50 -3.99 11.91
N GLU A 296 13.54 -3.90 12.71
CA GLU A 296 14.93 -4.17 12.32
C GLU A 296 15.12 -5.57 11.72
N ILE A 297 14.29 -6.55 12.09
CA ILE A 297 14.35 -7.89 11.49
C ILE A 297 14.03 -7.83 9.99
N ALA A 298 13.12 -6.95 9.57
CA ALA A 298 12.80 -6.75 8.17
C ALA A 298 13.96 -6.05 7.44
N LEU A 299 14.54 -5.01 8.02
CA LEU A 299 15.72 -4.34 7.46
C LEU A 299 16.88 -5.33 7.28
N GLN A 300 17.24 -6.08 8.32
CA GLN A 300 18.29 -7.09 8.28
C GLN A 300 18.03 -8.17 7.21
N ALA A 301 16.77 -8.56 6.99
CA ALA A 301 16.42 -9.51 5.94
C ALA A 301 16.60 -8.94 4.53
N LEU A 302 16.51 -7.62 4.37
CA LEU A 302 16.72 -6.93 3.10
C LEU A 302 18.18 -6.54 2.84
N GLU A 303 19.07 -6.58 3.84
CA GLU A 303 20.49 -6.27 3.66
C GLU A 303 21.19 -7.20 2.65
N ALA A 304 22.24 -6.71 2.00
CA ALA A 304 23.09 -7.51 1.11
C ALA A 304 24.13 -8.34 1.88
N SER A 305 23.80 -8.77 3.09
CA SER A 305 24.64 -9.50 4.03
C SER A 305 24.33 -11.00 3.98
N THR A 306 25.29 -11.85 4.29
CA THR A 306 25.08 -13.30 4.44
C THR A 306 24.15 -13.63 5.62
N TYR A 307 24.11 -12.78 6.63
CA TYR A 307 23.23 -12.91 7.79
C TYR A 307 21.74 -12.61 7.48
N SER A 308 21.45 -11.93 6.37
CA SER A 308 20.09 -11.56 5.97
C SER A 308 19.16 -12.78 5.80
N ARG A 309 19.71 -13.94 5.44
CA ARG A 309 18.94 -15.20 5.37
C ARG A 309 18.39 -15.63 6.73
N VAL A 310 19.15 -15.43 7.81
CA VAL A 310 18.68 -15.77 9.18
C VAL A 310 17.55 -14.83 9.60
N ALA A 311 17.67 -13.54 9.30
CA ALA A 311 16.60 -12.58 9.54
C ALA A 311 15.36 -12.90 8.72
N ALA A 312 15.51 -13.29 7.46
CA ALA A 312 14.41 -13.74 6.59
C ALA A 312 13.69 -14.99 7.12
N GLN A 313 14.43 -15.95 7.73
CA GLN A 313 13.81 -17.10 8.41
C GLN A 313 12.94 -16.65 9.58
N LYS A 314 13.41 -15.73 10.40
CA LYS A 314 12.63 -15.14 11.50
C LYS A 314 11.38 -14.43 10.98
N LEU A 315 11.49 -13.67 9.88
CA LEU A 315 10.34 -13.00 9.24
C LEU A 315 9.25 -13.98 8.78
N VAL A 316 9.64 -15.10 8.17
CA VAL A 316 8.66 -16.13 7.75
C VAL A 316 7.92 -16.69 8.97
N ALA A 317 8.62 -16.96 10.08
CA ALA A 317 7.99 -17.41 11.32
C ALA A 317 7.05 -16.35 11.91
N LEU A 318 7.48 -15.08 11.97
CA LEU A 318 6.66 -13.95 12.42
C LEU A 318 5.41 -13.78 11.53
N ASN A 319 5.55 -13.89 10.21
CA ASN A 319 4.42 -13.78 9.29
C ASN A 319 3.41 -14.93 9.50
N TYR A 320 3.87 -16.14 9.77
CA TYR A 320 2.99 -17.25 10.13
C TYR A 320 2.22 -16.96 11.43
N GLN A 321 2.92 -16.50 12.47
CA GLN A 321 2.32 -16.10 13.74
C GLN A 321 1.32 -14.95 13.55
N ARG A 322 1.69 -13.91 12.80
CA ARG A 322 0.79 -12.80 12.44
C ARG A 322 -0.49 -13.28 11.77
N LYS A 323 -0.38 -14.19 10.77
CA LYS A 323 -1.54 -14.76 10.06
C LYS A 323 -2.47 -15.48 11.04
N LYS A 324 -1.92 -16.30 11.94
CA LYS A 324 -2.70 -17.03 12.95
C LYS A 324 -3.43 -16.10 13.91
N LEU A 325 -2.73 -15.09 14.44
CA LEU A 325 -3.33 -14.08 15.33
C LEU A 325 -4.39 -13.23 14.61
N SER A 326 -4.13 -12.83 13.36
CA SER A 326 -5.10 -12.06 12.56
C SER A 326 -6.36 -12.87 12.26
N ALA A 327 -6.22 -14.17 11.97
CA ALA A 327 -7.37 -15.06 11.76
C ALA A 327 -8.22 -15.18 13.03
N ALA A 328 -7.61 -15.44 14.17
CA ALA A 328 -8.31 -15.54 15.45
C ALA A 328 -9.05 -14.22 15.81
N LEU A 329 -8.42 -13.06 15.61
CA LEU A 329 -9.06 -11.77 15.82
C LEU A 329 -10.23 -11.57 14.86
N TYR A 330 -10.02 -11.85 13.57
CA TYR A 330 -11.05 -11.76 12.54
C TYR A 330 -12.27 -12.63 12.87
N ASP A 331 -12.07 -13.89 13.25
CA ASP A 331 -13.16 -14.82 13.57
C ASP A 331 -13.97 -14.33 14.79
N GLN A 332 -13.29 -13.85 15.85
CA GLN A 332 -13.94 -13.28 17.02
C GLN A 332 -14.75 -12.03 16.69
N ALA A 333 -14.18 -11.10 15.90
CA ALA A 333 -14.84 -9.89 15.48
C ALA A 333 -16.06 -10.20 14.60
N THR A 334 -15.92 -11.11 13.64
CA THR A 334 -16.99 -11.58 12.75
C THR A 334 -18.16 -12.19 13.54
N LEU A 335 -17.87 -13.04 14.53
CA LEU A 335 -18.91 -13.62 15.39
C LEU A 335 -19.71 -12.55 16.12
N ARG A 336 -19.04 -11.51 16.65
CA ARG A 336 -19.73 -10.40 17.36
C ARG A 336 -20.58 -9.55 16.41
N LEU A 337 -20.08 -9.29 15.19
CA LEU A 337 -20.85 -8.58 14.16
C LEU A 337 -22.10 -9.35 13.72
N ARG A 338 -22.01 -10.66 13.57
CA ARG A 338 -23.15 -11.53 13.18
C ARG A 338 -24.19 -11.69 14.28
N THR A 339 -23.78 -11.68 15.55
CA THR A 339 -24.72 -11.81 16.69
C THR A 339 -25.45 -10.50 17.02
N GLY A 340 -25.16 -9.40 16.30
CA GLY A 340 -25.83 -8.12 16.47
C GLY A 340 -25.50 -7.37 17.78
N ARG A 341 -24.54 -7.88 18.57
CA ARG A 341 -24.13 -7.26 19.85
C ARG A 341 -23.41 -5.91 19.65
N CYS A 342 -22.76 -5.71 18.52
CA CYS A 342 -22.12 -4.46 18.12
C CYS A 342 -22.31 -4.27 16.62
N ARG A 343 -22.51 -3.02 16.17
CA ARG A 343 -22.69 -2.73 14.75
C ARG A 343 -21.38 -2.30 14.10
N PHE A 344 -20.60 -1.43 14.74
CA PHE A 344 -19.41 -0.78 14.17
C PHE A 344 -18.18 -0.87 15.08
N VAL A 345 -18.36 -0.78 16.41
CA VAL A 345 -17.28 -0.65 17.39
C VAL A 345 -17.12 -1.93 18.20
N LEU A 346 -15.97 -2.60 18.02
CA LEU A 346 -15.64 -3.84 18.72
C LEU A 346 -14.34 -3.68 19.48
N ASP A 347 -14.27 -4.25 20.66
CA ASP A 347 -13.10 -4.19 21.52
C ASP A 347 -12.83 -5.52 22.22
N SER A 348 -11.58 -5.79 22.55
CA SER A 348 -11.19 -6.93 23.37
C SER A 348 -9.83 -6.72 24.02
N VAL A 349 -9.70 -7.15 25.26
CA VAL A 349 -8.43 -7.13 26.01
C VAL A 349 -7.38 -8.10 25.45
N HIS A 350 -7.80 -9.06 24.63
CA HIS A 350 -6.94 -10.11 24.07
C HIS A 350 -6.47 -9.81 22.65
N TRP A 351 -6.90 -8.69 22.04
CA TRP A 351 -6.54 -8.39 20.67
C TRP A 351 -5.17 -7.73 20.55
N PRO A 352 -4.28 -8.25 19.70
CA PRO A 352 -2.99 -7.62 19.47
C PRO A 352 -3.13 -6.25 18.79
N LEU A 353 -2.67 -5.20 19.44
CA LEU A 353 -2.77 -3.82 18.97
C LEU A 353 -2.21 -3.61 17.55
N GLY A 354 -1.08 -4.24 17.23
CA GLY A 354 -0.45 -4.12 15.90
C GLY A 354 -1.26 -4.74 14.76
N LEU A 355 -2.33 -5.50 15.06
CA LEU A 355 -3.16 -6.17 14.06
C LEU A 355 -4.55 -5.52 13.88
N LEU A 356 -4.96 -4.61 14.78
CA LEU A 356 -6.28 -3.99 14.73
C LEU A 356 -6.55 -3.34 13.37
N SER A 357 -5.60 -2.54 12.88
CA SER A 357 -5.77 -1.81 11.62
C SER A 357 -5.98 -2.72 10.40
N SER A 358 -5.21 -3.79 10.29
CA SER A 358 -5.30 -4.71 9.15
C SER A 358 -6.57 -5.56 9.16
N VAL A 359 -7.03 -5.96 10.34
CA VAL A 359 -8.28 -6.71 10.48
C VAL A 359 -9.49 -5.79 10.32
N ALA A 360 -9.43 -4.55 10.84
CA ALA A 360 -10.47 -3.54 10.61
C ALA A 360 -10.64 -3.24 9.11
N SER A 361 -9.52 -3.07 8.36
CA SER A 361 -9.58 -2.88 6.90
C SER A 361 -10.26 -4.05 6.19
N ARG A 362 -9.90 -5.29 6.55
CA ARG A 362 -10.51 -6.48 5.96
C ARG A 362 -12.02 -6.55 6.27
N LEU A 363 -12.42 -6.32 7.51
CA LEU A 363 -13.83 -6.32 7.90
C LEU A 363 -14.61 -5.17 7.23
N CYS A 364 -14.03 -3.97 7.17
CA CYS A 364 -14.62 -2.82 6.50
C CYS A 364 -14.89 -3.12 5.02
N TYR A 365 -13.91 -3.65 4.30
CA TYR A 365 -14.06 -4.06 2.90
C TYR A 365 -15.13 -5.16 2.73
N GLU A 366 -15.10 -6.19 3.58
CA GLU A 366 -15.98 -7.36 3.47
C GLU A 366 -17.44 -7.03 3.79
N TYR A 367 -17.68 -6.18 4.79
CA TYR A 367 -19.03 -5.79 5.20
C TYR A 367 -19.50 -4.47 4.57
N ASN A 368 -18.66 -3.80 3.79
CA ASN A 368 -18.89 -2.49 3.18
C ASN A 368 -19.50 -1.48 4.17
N ARG A 369 -18.90 -1.36 5.36
CA ARG A 369 -19.34 -0.43 6.42
C ARG A 369 -18.18 -0.01 7.32
N PRO A 370 -18.29 1.11 8.05
CA PRO A 370 -17.28 1.51 9.01
C PRO A 370 -17.04 0.42 10.07
N ILE A 371 -15.76 0.21 10.42
CA ILE A 371 -15.35 -0.72 11.48
C ILE A 371 -14.34 -0.04 12.38
N VAL A 372 -14.60 -0.07 13.67
CA VAL A 372 -13.67 0.31 14.74
C VAL A 372 -13.26 -0.94 15.50
N LEU A 373 -11.96 -1.23 15.56
CA LEU A 373 -11.41 -2.25 16.44
C LEU A 373 -10.53 -1.59 17.50
N ALA A 374 -10.73 -1.97 18.76
CA ALA A 374 -10.05 -1.38 19.91
C ALA A 374 -9.50 -2.42 20.88
N ALA A 375 -8.39 -2.08 21.54
CA ALA A 375 -7.79 -2.89 22.59
C ALA A 375 -7.02 -2.03 23.60
N PRO A 376 -6.87 -2.46 24.86
CA PRO A 376 -6.19 -1.71 25.89
C PRO A 376 -4.66 -1.70 25.70
N GLN A 377 -4.05 -0.56 26.07
CA GLN A 377 -2.61 -0.37 26.20
C GLN A 377 -2.32 0.39 27.50
N GLY A 378 -2.01 -0.31 28.56
CA GLY A 378 -1.83 0.30 29.88
C GLY A 378 -3.12 0.95 30.38
N LYS A 379 -3.12 2.28 30.57
CA LYS A 379 -4.27 3.07 31.02
C LYS A 379 -5.11 3.61 29.84
N ASP A 380 -4.70 3.36 28.60
CA ASP A 380 -5.36 3.85 27.40
C ASP A 380 -6.02 2.70 26.64
N ILE A 381 -7.06 3.02 25.90
CA ILE A 381 -7.59 2.19 24.81
C ILE A 381 -7.05 2.75 23.49
N ARG A 382 -6.44 1.90 22.69
CA ARG A 382 -6.03 2.22 21.31
C ARG A 382 -7.03 1.62 20.33
N ALA A 383 -7.44 2.43 19.36
CA ALA A 383 -8.43 2.01 18.37
C ALA A 383 -8.00 2.36 16.94
N SER A 384 -8.52 1.58 16.00
CA SER A 384 -8.36 1.80 14.56
C SER A 384 -9.73 1.82 13.90
N LEU A 385 -10.05 2.94 13.25
CA LEU A 385 -11.23 3.14 12.43
C LEU A 385 -10.87 2.92 10.96
N ARG A 386 -11.71 2.19 10.24
CA ARG A 386 -11.69 2.06 8.79
C ARG A 386 -13.08 2.34 8.26
N VAL A 387 -13.15 3.06 7.14
CA VAL A 387 -14.42 3.42 6.51
C VAL A 387 -14.41 3.03 5.02
N PRO A 388 -15.56 2.64 4.46
CA PRO A 388 -15.68 2.40 3.02
C PRO A 388 -15.55 3.70 2.24
N ASP A 389 -15.35 3.57 0.93
CA ASP A 389 -15.30 4.70 0.01
C ASP A 389 -16.56 5.57 0.12
N GLY A 390 -16.37 6.88 -0.04
CA GLY A 390 -17.44 7.87 0.14
C GLY A 390 -17.50 8.46 1.55
N LEU A 391 -16.99 7.80 2.58
CA LEU A 391 -16.93 8.32 3.95
C LEU A 391 -15.54 8.92 4.27
N ASN A 392 -15.47 9.67 5.37
CA ASN A 392 -14.24 10.31 5.84
C ASN A 392 -14.00 9.99 7.33
N ALA A 393 -13.00 9.14 7.60
CA ALA A 393 -12.66 8.72 8.96
C ALA A 393 -12.23 9.88 9.88
N VAL A 394 -11.56 10.89 9.33
CA VAL A 394 -11.13 12.09 10.10
C VAL A 394 -12.34 12.85 10.58
N ARG A 395 -13.30 13.16 9.69
CA ARG A 395 -14.56 13.85 10.05
C ARG A 395 -15.39 13.09 11.08
N ILE A 396 -15.37 11.76 11.00
CA ILE A 396 -16.05 10.93 12.00
C ILE A 396 -15.39 11.09 13.37
N LEU A 397 -14.06 11.08 13.44
CA LEU A 397 -13.35 11.26 14.72
C LEU A 397 -13.46 12.69 15.26
N GLU A 398 -13.63 13.71 14.41
CA GLU A 398 -13.91 15.09 14.84
C GLU A 398 -15.14 15.17 15.74
N THR A 399 -16.19 14.37 15.50
CA THR A 399 -17.42 14.36 16.32
C THR A 399 -17.18 13.91 17.77
N VAL A 400 -16.15 13.12 18.01
CA VAL A 400 -15.79 12.60 19.34
C VAL A 400 -14.46 13.15 19.85
N SER A 401 -13.79 14.02 19.08
CA SER A 401 -12.45 14.55 19.37
C SER A 401 -12.28 15.13 20.78
N PRO A 402 -13.27 15.83 21.41
CA PRO A 402 -13.10 16.37 22.75
C PRO A 402 -12.93 15.29 23.85
N TYR A 403 -13.24 14.04 23.54
CA TYR A 403 -13.13 12.91 24.47
C TYR A 403 -11.86 12.06 24.21
N LEU A 404 -11.17 12.33 23.09
CA LEU A 404 -9.97 11.59 22.67
C LEU A 404 -8.70 12.22 23.26
N LYS A 405 -7.75 11.38 23.59
CA LYS A 405 -6.42 11.79 24.08
C LYS A 405 -5.50 12.17 22.91
N SER A 406 -5.56 11.38 21.85
CA SER A 406 -4.88 11.62 20.59
C SER A 406 -5.65 10.97 19.45
N TRP A 407 -5.63 11.56 18.28
CA TRP A 407 -6.25 10.99 17.09
C TRP A 407 -5.61 11.57 15.81
N GLY A 408 -5.74 10.84 14.71
CA GLY A 408 -5.24 11.26 13.41
C GLY A 408 -5.46 10.19 12.35
N GLY A 409 -5.27 10.57 11.09
CA GLY A 409 -5.44 9.67 9.97
C GLY A 409 -5.73 10.40 8.66
N HIS A 410 -6.30 9.66 7.72
CA HIS A 410 -6.69 10.10 6.39
C HIS A 410 -8.16 9.75 6.12
N LYS A 411 -8.67 10.11 4.94
CA LYS A 411 -10.06 9.91 4.54
C LYS A 411 -10.58 8.49 4.80
N GLY A 412 -9.83 7.44 4.41
CA GLY A 412 -10.27 6.03 4.53
C GLY A 412 -9.92 5.36 5.86
N ALA A 413 -9.04 5.96 6.66
CA ALA A 413 -8.43 5.29 7.81
C ALA A 413 -8.00 6.27 8.88
N ALA A 414 -8.34 5.99 10.15
CA ALA A 414 -7.87 6.80 11.27
C ALA A 414 -7.57 5.92 12.49
N GLY A 415 -6.72 6.44 13.37
CA GLY A 415 -6.40 5.86 14.66
C GLY A 415 -6.65 6.85 15.78
N PHE A 416 -6.96 6.36 16.97
CA PHE A 416 -7.12 7.22 18.13
C PHE A 416 -6.80 6.50 19.45
N SER A 417 -6.59 7.30 20.49
CA SER A 417 -6.47 6.80 21.86
C SER A 417 -7.41 7.56 22.80
N VAL A 418 -7.86 6.87 23.85
CA VAL A 418 -8.74 7.39 24.87
C VAL A 418 -8.42 6.74 26.22
N ASP A 419 -8.60 7.47 27.32
CA ASP A 419 -8.45 6.89 28.66
C ASP A 419 -9.45 5.74 28.87
N VAL A 420 -9.03 4.64 29.50
CA VAL A 420 -9.86 3.45 29.70
C VAL A 420 -11.17 3.77 30.41
N ASP A 421 -11.16 4.72 31.36
CA ASP A 421 -12.35 5.12 32.12
C ASP A 421 -13.40 5.84 31.26
N ARG A 422 -13.00 6.44 30.13
CA ARG A 422 -13.89 7.15 29.20
C ARG A 422 -14.34 6.27 28.04
N TRP A 423 -13.76 5.07 27.89
CA TRP A 423 -13.97 4.24 26.72
C TRP A 423 -15.46 3.91 26.46
N SER A 424 -16.21 3.52 27.50
CA SER A 424 -17.63 3.16 27.32
C SER A 424 -18.41 4.30 26.66
N GLY A 425 -18.29 5.53 27.18
CA GLY A 425 -19.00 6.68 26.63
C GLY A 425 -18.56 7.07 25.21
N VAL A 426 -17.28 6.93 24.88
CA VAL A 426 -16.76 7.16 23.53
C VAL A 426 -17.29 6.11 22.56
N LYS A 427 -17.32 4.84 22.98
CA LYS A 427 -17.86 3.73 22.21
C LYS A 427 -19.32 3.96 21.82
N ASP A 428 -20.16 4.34 22.80
CA ASP A 428 -21.58 4.58 22.56
C ASP A 428 -21.80 5.75 21.58
N LYS A 429 -21.06 6.85 21.73
CA LYS A 429 -21.11 7.99 20.81
C LYS A 429 -20.66 7.64 19.40
N LEU A 430 -19.61 6.81 19.25
CA LEU A 430 -19.16 6.33 17.94
C LEU A 430 -20.21 5.42 17.28
N GLU A 431 -20.83 4.51 18.03
CA GLU A 431 -21.91 3.66 17.51
C GLU A 431 -23.11 4.51 17.02
N GLU A 432 -23.50 5.54 17.77
CA GLU A 432 -24.57 6.48 17.41
C GLU A 432 -24.22 7.26 16.13
N SER A 433 -23.08 7.95 16.12
CA SER A 433 -22.61 8.73 14.96
C SER A 433 -22.48 7.88 13.70
N LEU A 434 -21.90 6.68 13.81
CA LEU A 434 -21.76 5.77 12.68
C LEU A 434 -23.09 5.21 12.20
N THR A 435 -24.08 5.05 13.07
CA THR A 435 -25.45 4.65 12.70
C THR A 435 -26.11 5.74 11.85
N GLU A 436 -26.02 7.01 12.25
CA GLU A 436 -26.57 8.14 11.51
C GLU A 436 -25.94 8.28 10.12
N ILE A 437 -24.62 8.22 10.05
CA ILE A 437 -23.86 8.33 8.79
C ILE A 437 -24.25 7.22 7.82
N CYS A 438 -24.34 5.97 8.28
CA CYS A 438 -24.65 4.83 7.42
C CYS A 438 -26.10 4.83 6.91
N THR A 439 -27.02 5.53 7.57
CA THR A 439 -28.39 5.66 7.07
C THR A 439 -28.54 6.73 5.99
N THR A 440 -27.64 7.71 5.95
CA THR A 440 -27.75 8.89 5.07
C THR A 440 -26.87 8.84 3.82
N ASP A 441 -25.67 8.27 3.88
CA ASP A 441 -24.62 8.53 2.89
C ASP A 441 -24.16 7.33 2.03
N MET A 442 -24.68 6.12 2.22
CA MET A 442 -24.28 4.97 1.41
C MET A 442 -25.01 4.97 0.05
N LYS A 443 -24.54 5.79 -0.90
CA LYS A 443 -24.96 5.68 -2.29
C LYS A 443 -24.21 4.55 -2.97
N ASP A 444 -24.95 3.70 -3.70
CA ASP A 444 -24.36 2.72 -4.61
C ASP A 444 -23.47 3.46 -5.63
N GLN A 445 -22.18 3.17 -5.66
CA GLN A 445 -21.26 3.79 -6.61
C GLN A 445 -21.50 3.25 -8.02
N LEU A 446 -21.30 4.14 -9.02
CA LEU A 446 -21.30 3.76 -10.43
C LEU A 446 -20.03 2.96 -10.73
N GLU A 447 -20.18 1.71 -11.11
CA GLU A 447 -19.06 0.86 -11.52
C GLU A 447 -18.87 0.94 -13.04
N ASN A 448 -17.61 0.95 -13.48
CA ASN A 448 -17.24 0.85 -14.90
C ASN A 448 -16.67 -0.53 -15.18
N ALA A 449 -17.11 -1.14 -16.28
CA ALA A 449 -16.61 -2.44 -16.71
C ALA A 449 -16.49 -2.53 -18.23
N ILE A 450 -15.56 -3.32 -18.69
CA ILE A 450 -15.35 -3.61 -20.11
C ILE A 450 -16.12 -4.87 -20.48
N LEU A 451 -16.94 -4.80 -21.53
CA LEU A 451 -17.62 -5.98 -22.07
C LEU A 451 -16.59 -6.92 -22.71
N LEU A 452 -16.40 -8.07 -22.11
CA LEU A 452 -15.51 -9.10 -22.63
C LEU A 452 -15.95 -10.48 -22.17
N GLU A 453 -15.98 -11.45 -23.06
CA GLU A 453 -16.31 -12.83 -22.69
C GLU A 453 -15.13 -13.51 -21.99
N PRO A 454 -15.38 -14.35 -20.98
CA PRO A 454 -14.30 -14.96 -20.17
C PRO A 454 -13.29 -15.77 -20.98
N GLY A 455 -13.75 -16.46 -22.04
CA GLY A 455 -12.91 -17.29 -22.90
C GLY A 455 -12.03 -16.52 -23.88
N SER A 456 -12.15 -15.20 -23.94
CA SER A 456 -11.25 -14.36 -24.75
C SER A 456 -9.85 -14.25 -24.16
N TRP A 457 -9.69 -14.58 -22.87
CA TRP A 457 -8.40 -14.48 -22.20
C TRP A 457 -7.48 -15.64 -22.54
N ASP A 458 -6.41 -15.34 -23.25
CA ASP A 458 -5.25 -16.20 -23.45
C ASP A 458 -3.97 -15.50 -22.97
N ILE A 459 -2.83 -16.15 -23.13
CA ILE A 459 -1.54 -15.61 -22.65
C ILE A 459 -1.11 -14.38 -23.46
N ASN A 460 -1.49 -14.29 -24.75
CA ASN A 460 -1.11 -13.16 -25.61
C ASN A 460 -1.91 -11.92 -25.20
N LEU A 461 -3.23 -12.04 -25.10
CA LEU A 461 -4.09 -10.95 -24.64
C LEU A 461 -3.70 -10.49 -23.23
N TRP A 462 -3.37 -11.43 -22.32
CA TRP A 462 -2.88 -11.09 -21.00
C TRP A 462 -1.61 -10.26 -21.06
N ASN A 463 -0.60 -10.67 -21.84
CA ASN A 463 0.66 -9.95 -21.97
C ASN A 463 0.46 -8.55 -22.56
N ASP A 464 -0.38 -8.41 -23.58
CA ASP A 464 -0.70 -7.11 -24.18
C ASP A 464 -1.43 -6.20 -23.19
N PHE A 465 -2.41 -6.75 -22.46
CA PHE A 465 -3.16 -6.00 -21.45
C PHE A 465 -2.28 -5.58 -20.26
N ARG A 466 -1.25 -6.37 -19.95
CA ARG A 466 -0.25 -6.04 -18.91
C ARG A 466 0.62 -4.82 -19.24
N GLU A 467 0.55 -4.23 -20.42
CA GLU A 467 1.14 -2.91 -20.67
C GLU A 467 0.54 -1.82 -19.74
N LEU A 468 -0.73 -1.99 -19.36
CA LEU A 468 -1.40 -1.13 -18.36
C LEU A 468 -0.84 -1.29 -16.94
N ALA A 469 -0.18 -2.39 -16.62
CA ALA A 469 0.42 -2.62 -15.30
C ALA A 469 1.61 -1.67 -15.05
N PRO A 470 2.02 -1.48 -13.78
CA PRO A 470 1.52 -2.11 -12.56
C PRO A 470 0.14 -1.61 -12.17
N PHE A 471 -0.68 -2.51 -11.60
CA PHE A 471 -2.00 -2.16 -11.07
C PHE A 471 -1.94 -1.88 -9.57
N GLY A 472 -2.72 -0.92 -9.07
CA GLY A 472 -2.78 -0.50 -7.67
C GLY A 472 -3.58 0.78 -7.52
N GLU A 473 -3.28 1.56 -6.49
CA GLU A 473 -3.95 2.83 -6.22
C GLU A 473 -3.83 3.78 -7.44
N ASP A 474 -4.91 4.45 -7.80
CA ASP A 474 -5.07 5.30 -9.00
C ASP A 474 -4.76 4.62 -10.35
N ASN A 475 -4.46 3.34 -10.36
CA ASN A 475 -4.30 2.51 -11.55
C ASN A 475 -4.88 1.11 -11.36
N GLU A 476 -6.10 1.01 -10.95
CA GLU A 476 -6.76 -0.27 -10.71
C GLU A 476 -6.96 -1.06 -12.00
N MET A 477 -6.84 -2.39 -11.89
CA MET A 477 -7.24 -3.26 -12.99
C MET A 477 -8.75 -3.09 -13.20
N PRO A 478 -9.21 -2.77 -14.43
CA PRO A 478 -10.62 -2.60 -14.68
C PRO A 478 -11.41 -3.89 -14.43
N TYR A 479 -12.68 -3.75 -14.12
CA TYR A 479 -13.60 -4.87 -14.18
C TYR A 479 -13.93 -5.21 -15.63
N PHE A 480 -14.12 -6.51 -15.85
CA PHE A 480 -14.70 -7.03 -17.07
C PHE A 480 -16.10 -7.55 -16.78
N PHE A 481 -17.00 -7.37 -17.71
CA PHE A 481 -18.39 -7.80 -17.58
C PHE A 481 -18.71 -8.91 -18.55
N ALA A 482 -19.31 -10.00 -18.03
CA ALA A 482 -19.93 -11.06 -18.82
C ALA A 482 -21.40 -11.19 -18.43
N SER A 483 -22.31 -11.19 -19.41
CA SER A 483 -23.73 -11.38 -19.18
C SER A 483 -24.02 -12.81 -18.76
N HIS A 484 -24.90 -13.00 -17.78
CA HIS A 484 -25.47 -14.30 -17.47
C HIS A 484 -26.51 -14.69 -18.53
N LYS A 485 -26.47 -15.94 -18.99
CA LYS A 485 -27.38 -16.48 -20.03
C LYS A 485 -27.98 -17.80 -19.60
N ASP A 486 -29.13 -18.15 -20.15
CA ASP A 486 -29.88 -19.36 -19.80
C ASP A 486 -29.11 -20.68 -20.02
N GLY A 487 -28.03 -20.67 -20.77
CA GLY A 487 -27.15 -21.83 -20.97
C GLY A 487 -25.98 -21.95 -19.97
N ASP A 488 -25.84 -20.99 -19.04
CA ASP A 488 -24.74 -21.01 -18.06
C ASP A 488 -25.00 -22.06 -16.98
N VAL A 489 -23.98 -22.86 -16.67
CA VAL A 489 -24.06 -23.91 -15.67
C VAL A 489 -23.22 -23.55 -14.45
N ILE A 490 -23.88 -23.35 -13.31
CA ILE A 490 -23.24 -23.05 -12.04
C ILE A 490 -22.97 -24.37 -11.30
N LYS A 491 -21.70 -24.76 -11.15
CA LYS A 491 -21.27 -25.98 -10.45
C LYS A 491 -20.60 -25.62 -9.12
N PRO A 492 -20.98 -26.26 -7.99
CA PRO A 492 -20.26 -26.08 -6.73
C PRO A 492 -18.83 -26.63 -6.83
N LEU A 493 -17.90 -25.95 -6.16
CA LEU A 493 -16.53 -26.41 -5.94
C LEU A 493 -16.35 -26.81 -4.47
N ARG A 494 -15.19 -27.38 -4.14
CA ARG A 494 -14.83 -27.71 -2.76
C ARG A 494 -14.75 -26.44 -1.91
N GLY A 495 -15.45 -26.45 -0.77
CA GLY A 495 -15.58 -25.31 0.14
C GLY A 495 -16.90 -24.56 -0.04
N GLU A 496 -17.40 -24.00 1.07
CA GLU A 496 -18.68 -23.27 1.08
C GLU A 496 -18.57 -21.97 0.26
N GLY A 497 -19.60 -21.68 -0.54
CA GLY A 497 -19.67 -20.46 -1.36
C GLY A 497 -18.74 -20.45 -2.58
N ASN A 498 -18.09 -21.57 -2.91
CA ASN A 498 -17.20 -21.63 -4.07
C ASN A 498 -17.92 -22.30 -5.25
N TYR A 499 -17.84 -21.67 -6.41
CA TYR A 499 -18.50 -22.15 -7.63
C TYR A 499 -17.61 -21.99 -8.85
N ARG A 500 -17.89 -22.84 -9.84
CA ARG A 500 -17.40 -22.73 -11.20
C ARG A 500 -18.59 -22.46 -12.10
N ILE A 501 -18.52 -21.42 -12.89
CA ILE A 501 -19.54 -21.05 -13.84
C ILE A 501 -19.02 -21.41 -15.22
N LEU A 502 -19.69 -22.36 -15.87
CA LEU A 502 -19.40 -22.74 -17.24
C LEU A 502 -20.35 -21.99 -18.16
N THR A 503 -19.80 -21.18 -19.03
CA THR A 503 -20.55 -20.50 -20.08
C THR A 503 -20.15 -21.07 -21.44
N PRO A 504 -20.95 -20.93 -22.51
CA PRO A 504 -20.57 -21.33 -23.87
C PRO A 504 -19.29 -20.62 -24.37
N ARG A 505 -18.89 -19.53 -23.69
CA ARG A 505 -17.78 -18.68 -24.09
C ARG A 505 -16.67 -18.57 -23.01
N GLY A 506 -16.55 -19.58 -22.16
CA GLY A 506 -15.48 -19.65 -21.18
C GLY A 506 -15.93 -20.02 -19.78
N GLU A 507 -15.00 -19.97 -18.84
CA GLU A 507 -15.17 -20.39 -17.45
C GLU A 507 -14.88 -19.24 -16.51
N LEU A 508 -15.70 -19.08 -15.46
CA LEU A 508 -15.48 -18.13 -14.38
C LEU A 508 -15.38 -18.88 -13.03
N LEU A 509 -14.52 -18.41 -12.17
CA LEU A 509 -14.38 -18.90 -10.79
C LEU A 509 -14.98 -17.90 -9.82
N ILE A 510 -15.73 -18.39 -8.85
CA ILE A 510 -16.32 -17.60 -7.78
C ILE A 510 -15.92 -18.21 -6.44
N PHE A 511 -15.50 -17.38 -5.49
CA PHE A 511 -15.06 -17.85 -4.17
C PHE A 511 -15.72 -17.06 -3.05
N GLY A 512 -16.30 -17.76 -2.06
CA GLY A 512 -16.86 -17.15 -0.86
C GLY A 512 -18.22 -16.45 -1.07
N PHE A 513 -19.01 -16.84 -2.05
CA PHE A 513 -20.36 -16.32 -2.28
C PHE A 513 -21.44 -17.25 -1.73
N ASN A 514 -21.76 -17.13 -0.45
CA ASN A 514 -22.68 -18.04 0.27
C ASN A 514 -24.17 -17.79 -0.07
N GLU A 515 -24.50 -16.70 -0.75
CA GLU A 515 -25.87 -16.32 -1.07
C GLU A 515 -26.32 -16.74 -2.49
N MET A 516 -25.58 -17.64 -3.16
CA MET A 516 -25.87 -18.07 -4.54
C MET A 516 -27.31 -18.55 -4.71
N SER A 517 -27.81 -19.37 -3.80
CA SER A 517 -29.19 -19.88 -3.84
C SER A 517 -30.26 -18.78 -3.77
N LYS A 518 -30.00 -17.70 -3.06
CA LYS A 518 -30.90 -16.57 -2.89
C LYS A 518 -31.01 -15.69 -4.14
N TYR A 519 -29.92 -15.57 -4.90
CA TYR A 519 -29.81 -14.64 -6.02
C TYR A 519 -29.76 -15.31 -7.39
N LYS A 520 -29.67 -16.65 -7.48
CA LYS A 520 -29.46 -17.40 -8.73
C LYS A 520 -30.38 -16.93 -9.86
N ASP A 521 -31.67 -16.75 -9.59
CA ASP A 521 -32.67 -16.35 -10.61
C ASP A 521 -32.70 -14.83 -10.88
N LYS A 522 -31.88 -14.04 -10.17
CA LYS A 522 -31.79 -12.58 -10.32
C LYS A 522 -30.47 -12.14 -10.96
N ILE A 523 -29.58 -13.08 -11.21
CA ILE A 523 -28.26 -12.78 -11.76
C ILE A 523 -28.42 -12.32 -13.20
N LYS A 524 -27.87 -11.14 -13.52
CA LYS A 524 -27.79 -10.58 -14.89
C LYS A 524 -26.41 -10.71 -15.48
N GLY A 525 -25.37 -10.87 -14.64
CA GLY A 525 -24.01 -11.01 -15.13
C GLY A 525 -22.98 -11.05 -14.00
N TRP A 526 -21.74 -11.02 -14.43
CA TRP A 526 -20.56 -11.23 -13.61
C TRP A 526 -19.54 -10.13 -13.85
N LEU A 527 -19.13 -9.41 -12.81
CA LEU A 527 -17.95 -8.56 -12.85
C LEU A 527 -16.75 -9.39 -12.40
N TYR A 528 -15.77 -9.50 -13.29
CA TYR A 528 -14.63 -10.38 -13.09
C TYR A 528 -13.30 -9.70 -13.42
N ARG A 529 -12.21 -10.26 -12.93
CA ARG A 529 -10.83 -9.90 -13.29
C ARG A 529 -10.05 -11.15 -13.70
N PRO A 530 -9.20 -11.06 -14.73
CA PRO A 530 -8.28 -12.14 -15.09
C PRO A 530 -7.10 -12.17 -14.10
N PHE A 531 -6.52 -13.34 -13.93
CA PHE A 531 -5.29 -13.54 -13.19
C PHE A 531 -4.48 -14.69 -13.76
N MET A 532 -3.16 -14.61 -13.60
CA MET A 532 -2.29 -15.72 -13.99
C MET A 532 -2.35 -16.80 -12.92
N ASP A 533 -2.73 -18.01 -13.34
CA ASP A 533 -2.80 -19.19 -12.50
C ASP A 533 -1.75 -20.21 -12.95
N SER A 534 -1.23 -21.01 -12.01
CA SER A 534 -0.30 -22.09 -12.28
C SER A 534 -0.90 -23.41 -11.80
N PHE A 535 -1.34 -24.21 -12.72
CA PHE A 535 -1.87 -25.55 -12.45
C PHE A 535 -1.00 -26.61 -13.10
N ASN A 536 -0.47 -27.56 -12.29
CA ASN A 536 0.44 -28.64 -12.73
C ASN A 536 1.65 -28.13 -13.54
N GLY A 537 2.23 -26.99 -13.14
CA GLY A 537 3.39 -26.39 -13.80
C GLY A 537 3.10 -25.69 -15.13
N LYS A 538 1.84 -25.64 -15.58
CA LYS A 538 1.43 -24.88 -16.77
C LYS A 538 0.80 -23.55 -16.35
N LEU A 539 1.27 -22.47 -16.95
CA LEU A 539 0.67 -21.14 -16.80
C LEU A 539 -0.63 -21.09 -17.60
N LYS A 540 -1.69 -20.61 -16.96
CA LYS A 540 -3.01 -20.43 -17.54
C LYS A 540 -3.56 -19.08 -17.07
N ILE A 541 -4.32 -18.39 -17.94
CA ILE A 541 -5.12 -17.27 -17.49
C ILE A 541 -6.47 -17.81 -17.03
N SER A 542 -6.77 -17.55 -15.78
CA SER A 542 -8.05 -17.83 -15.14
C SER A 542 -8.76 -16.52 -14.84
N VAL A 543 -10.08 -16.57 -14.74
CA VAL A 543 -10.89 -15.38 -14.46
C VAL A 543 -11.69 -15.58 -13.19
N LYS A 544 -11.66 -14.58 -12.32
CA LYS A 544 -12.30 -14.62 -11.01
C LYS A 544 -13.40 -13.58 -10.93
N VAL A 545 -14.58 -13.99 -10.51
CA VAL A 545 -15.70 -13.09 -10.23
C VAL A 545 -15.41 -12.33 -8.94
N GLU A 546 -15.50 -11.02 -9.02
CA GLU A 546 -15.33 -10.09 -7.88
C GLU A 546 -16.68 -9.55 -7.39
N LYS A 547 -17.67 -9.36 -8.31
CA LYS A 547 -19.03 -8.92 -7.96
C LYS A 547 -20.07 -9.66 -8.80
N VAL A 548 -21.23 -9.94 -8.20
CA VAL A 548 -22.41 -10.53 -8.90
C VAL A 548 -23.36 -9.41 -9.26
N VAL A 549 -23.75 -9.29 -10.53
CA VAL A 549 -24.67 -8.28 -11.04
C VAL A 549 -26.10 -8.80 -11.02
N ILE A 550 -27.02 -8.05 -10.37
CA ILE A 550 -28.43 -8.38 -10.19
C ILE A 550 -29.36 -7.28 -10.72
#